data_e46924f004b81c6ca08e1fcd08dbce1f
#
_entry.id   e46924f004b81c6ca08e1fcd08dbce1f
#
_cell.length_a   1.000
_cell.length_b   1.000
_cell.length_c   1.000
_cell.angle_alpha   90.00
_cell.angle_beta   90.00
_cell.angle_gamma   90.00
#
_symmetry.space_group_name_H-M   'P 1'
#
loop_
_entity.id
_entity.type
_entity.pdbx_description
1 polymer ?
#
loop_
_entity_poly.entity_id
_entity_poly.type
_entity_poly.pdbx_seq_one_letter_code
_entity_poly.pdbx_strand_id
1 'polypeptide(L)'
;MSFSVVSHTDLNGCGDGMQLLRHGDALYVGHYGESGMGTTVLDVSRPERPKITAQWPAPAGTHTHKVQVADNLLLVNEERFRQAGDWVAGLVVYDVREPLAPQRIGRLAGDGDGVHRIVWTGGRYAHASFTPAGHADRIWGVFDLSDPTQPREAARWELDEEQPPGRRYAAHHALLEGTTAYLGYGDANLVALDVGDLTAPKKLWRVSWDGGGTHTCLPLEGRGLVVVTDEQMTDGPHAPERLVRIVDVHGRRVVSVLPPPRGDFAELPARFGPHNLHENRAGSYRSTSLVFVTYFNAGLRVYDVRDAARPEEVASWVPEQEGPQTNDLYVEENGRVWVTDRFTGGLYCLEPEPELADLLAARQQ
;
A
#
# COMPACT_ATOMS: atom_id res chain seq x y z
N MET A 1 1.12 19.59 14.60
CA MET A 1 -0.05 18.83 15.08
C MET A 1 0.33 17.36 15.22
N SER A 2 -0.40 16.57 16.01
CA SER A 2 -0.02 15.20 16.36
C SER A 2 -1.25 14.28 16.51
N PHE A 3 -0.96 13.02 16.84
CA PHE A 3 -1.94 12.00 17.14
C PHE A 3 -1.71 11.44 18.54
N SER A 4 -2.79 11.01 19.20
CA SER A 4 -2.73 10.22 20.42
C SER A 4 -3.00 8.74 20.11
N VAL A 5 -2.32 7.83 20.84
CA VAL A 5 -2.54 6.39 20.72
C VAL A 5 -3.82 6.00 21.46
N VAL A 6 -4.80 5.46 20.74
CA VAL A 6 -6.06 4.95 21.30
C VAL A 6 -5.89 3.51 21.76
N SER A 7 -5.24 2.70 20.95
CA SER A 7 -4.93 1.30 21.28
C SER A 7 -3.74 0.79 20.48
N HIS A 8 -3.16 -0.30 20.96
CA HIS A 8 -2.07 -1.03 20.34
C HIS A 8 -2.26 -2.53 20.56
N THR A 9 -1.89 -3.33 19.57
CA THR A 9 -1.81 -4.78 19.67
C THR A 9 -0.61 -5.31 18.89
N ASP A 10 0.09 -6.28 19.48
CA ASP A 10 1.20 -7.00 18.86
C ASP A 10 0.73 -8.11 17.88
N LEU A 11 -0.58 -8.18 17.58
CA LEU A 11 -1.20 -9.18 16.73
C LEU A 11 -0.96 -10.63 17.22
N ASN A 12 -1.12 -10.87 18.54
CA ASN A 12 -0.79 -12.12 19.23
C ASN A 12 0.69 -12.52 19.12
N GLY A 13 1.59 -11.56 19.29
CA GLY A 13 3.03 -11.76 19.23
C GLY A 13 3.61 -11.91 17.82
N CYS A 14 2.80 -11.75 16.76
CA CYS A 14 3.30 -11.77 15.38
C CYS A 14 4.09 -10.51 15.05
N GLY A 15 3.60 -9.34 15.44
CA GLY A 15 4.27 -8.04 15.31
C GLY A 15 4.49 -7.52 13.90
N ASP A 16 4.36 -8.35 12.87
CA ASP A 16 4.80 -8.12 11.48
C ASP A 16 3.66 -7.68 10.55
N GLY A 17 2.83 -6.72 10.99
CA GLY A 17 1.71 -6.18 10.21
C GLY A 17 2.16 -5.47 8.92
N MET A 18 1.49 -5.78 7.81
CA MET A 18 1.74 -5.16 6.50
C MET A 18 0.52 -4.36 6.04
N GLN A 19 -0.08 -4.67 4.89
CA GLN A 19 -1.26 -3.96 4.44
C GLN A 19 -2.47 -4.24 5.31
N LEU A 20 -3.29 -3.21 5.52
CA LEU A 20 -4.53 -3.31 6.28
C LEU A 20 -5.67 -2.59 5.55
N LEU A 21 -6.87 -3.14 5.68
CA LEU A 21 -8.11 -2.50 5.20
C LEU A 21 -9.28 -2.80 6.13
N ARG A 22 -10.14 -1.81 6.30
CA ARG A 22 -11.36 -1.91 7.09
C ARG A 22 -12.57 -2.20 6.19
N HIS A 23 -13.46 -3.06 6.68
CA HIS A 23 -14.78 -3.29 6.10
C HIS A 23 -15.81 -3.45 7.22
N GLY A 24 -16.69 -2.47 7.37
CA GLY A 24 -17.60 -2.40 8.52
C GLY A 24 -16.82 -2.38 9.84
N ASP A 25 -17.13 -3.31 10.74
CA ASP A 25 -16.44 -3.47 12.02
C ASP A 25 -15.22 -4.40 11.95
N ALA A 26 -14.90 -4.97 10.79
CA ALA A 26 -13.72 -5.79 10.59
C ALA A 26 -12.53 -4.99 10.05
N LEU A 27 -11.34 -5.26 10.59
CA LEU A 27 -10.06 -4.83 10.05
C LEU A 27 -9.27 -6.07 9.65
N TYR A 28 -8.85 -6.14 8.38
CA TYR A 28 -8.02 -7.21 7.85
C TYR A 28 -6.58 -6.73 7.78
N VAL A 29 -5.65 -7.54 8.30
CA VAL A 29 -4.21 -7.23 8.30
C VAL A 29 -3.46 -8.39 7.65
N GLY A 30 -2.75 -8.10 6.56
CA GLY A 30 -1.77 -9.02 5.98
C GLY A 30 -0.46 -8.97 6.78
N HIS A 31 0.30 -10.07 6.79
CA HIS A 31 1.55 -10.18 7.54
C HIS A 31 2.77 -10.26 6.63
N TYR A 32 3.91 -9.77 7.10
CA TYR A 32 5.16 -9.82 6.36
C TYR A 32 5.62 -11.27 6.13
N GLY A 33 5.35 -12.16 7.09
CA GLY A 33 5.59 -13.59 6.98
C GLY A 33 6.73 -14.12 7.87
N GLU A 34 7.42 -13.29 8.64
CA GLU A 34 8.44 -13.72 9.61
C GLU A 34 7.85 -14.62 10.69
N SER A 35 6.66 -14.29 11.16
CA SER A 35 5.91 -15.07 12.16
C SER A 35 5.30 -16.36 11.59
N GLY A 36 5.29 -16.54 10.26
CA GLY A 36 4.52 -17.60 9.59
C GLY A 36 3.01 -17.32 9.55
N MET A 37 2.57 -16.19 10.12
CA MET A 37 1.17 -15.72 10.02
C MET A 37 0.91 -15.13 8.64
N GLY A 38 -0.29 -15.35 8.11
CA GLY A 38 -0.72 -14.83 6.82
C GLY A 38 -1.65 -13.63 6.96
N THR A 39 -2.78 -13.83 7.60
CA THR A 39 -3.82 -12.80 7.73
C THR A 39 -4.44 -12.81 9.11
N THR A 40 -4.64 -11.64 9.69
CA THR A 40 -5.38 -11.42 10.93
C THR A 40 -6.67 -10.66 10.64
N VAL A 41 -7.76 -11.06 11.28
CA VAL A 41 -9.04 -10.36 11.31
C VAL A 41 -9.29 -9.84 12.71
N LEU A 42 -9.57 -8.53 12.81
CA LEU A 42 -9.90 -7.89 14.08
C LEU A 42 -11.31 -7.31 14.04
N ASP A 43 -12.06 -7.46 15.12
CA ASP A 43 -13.22 -6.65 15.44
C ASP A 43 -12.72 -5.31 16.00
N VAL A 44 -13.02 -4.23 15.27
CA VAL A 44 -12.65 -2.85 15.59
C VAL A 44 -13.88 -1.98 15.84
N SER A 45 -15.04 -2.59 16.15
CA SER A 45 -16.25 -1.88 16.59
C SER A 45 -16.00 -1.01 17.84
N ARG A 46 -14.98 -1.38 18.62
CA ARG A 46 -14.43 -0.61 19.74
C ARG A 46 -12.96 -0.35 19.49
N PRO A 47 -12.59 0.77 18.88
CA PRO A 47 -11.20 1.06 18.53
C PRO A 47 -10.23 1.07 19.70
N GLU A 48 -10.72 1.38 20.91
CA GLU A 48 -9.93 1.33 22.15
C GLU A 48 -9.64 -0.09 22.64
N ARG A 49 -10.30 -1.10 22.06
CA ARG A 49 -10.15 -2.52 22.43
C ARG A 49 -10.32 -3.43 21.21
N PRO A 50 -9.46 -3.33 20.19
CA PRO A 50 -9.53 -4.20 19.02
C PRO A 50 -9.37 -5.66 19.46
N LYS A 51 -10.20 -6.55 18.90
CA LYS A 51 -10.22 -7.96 19.28
C LYS A 51 -9.93 -8.83 18.07
N ILE A 52 -8.91 -9.66 18.12
CA ILE A 52 -8.65 -10.65 17.10
C ILE A 52 -9.77 -11.70 17.12
N THR A 53 -10.44 -11.89 15.98
CA THR A 53 -11.51 -12.85 15.79
C THR A 53 -11.06 -14.06 14.98
N ALA A 54 -10.08 -13.90 14.09
CA ALA A 54 -9.49 -14.99 13.33
C ALA A 54 -8.04 -14.67 12.93
N GLN A 55 -7.24 -15.72 12.81
CA GLN A 55 -5.89 -15.66 12.24
C GLN A 55 -5.66 -16.93 11.41
N TRP A 56 -5.06 -16.76 10.23
CA TRP A 56 -4.68 -17.87 9.37
C TRP A 56 -3.17 -17.84 9.09
N PRO A 57 -2.48 -18.98 9.24
CA PRO A 57 -1.08 -19.08 8.84
C PRO A 57 -0.97 -18.91 7.31
N ALA A 58 0.16 -18.36 6.87
CA ALA A 58 0.53 -18.41 5.47
C ALA A 58 0.90 -19.85 5.06
N PRO A 59 0.68 -20.26 3.80
CA PRO A 59 1.26 -21.50 3.30
C PRO A 59 2.78 -21.49 3.44
N ALA A 60 3.39 -22.67 3.60
CA ALA A 60 4.86 -22.77 3.71
C ALA A 60 5.56 -22.06 2.53
N GLY A 61 6.63 -21.33 2.80
CA GLY A 61 7.40 -20.58 1.82
C GLY A 61 6.67 -19.44 1.12
N THR A 62 5.47 -19.08 1.60
CA THR A 62 4.62 -18.04 1.03
C THR A 62 4.38 -16.95 2.06
N HIS A 63 4.23 -15.72 1.62
CA HIS A 63 3.64 -14.66 2.43
C HIS A 63 2.36 -14.11 1.80
N THR A 64 1.45 -13.64 2.65
CA THR A 64 0.13 -13.13 2.26
C THR A 64 -0.05 -11.73 2.85
N HIS A 65 0.84 -10.83 2.44
CA HIS A 65 1.06 -9.53 3.07
C HIS A 65 0.16 -8.41 2.54
N LYS A 66 -0.70 -8.71 1.57
CA LYS A 66 -1.62 -7.75 0.97
C LYS A 66 -3.06 -8.23 1.01
N VAL A 67 -3.94 -7.31 1.37
CA VAL A 67 -5.38 -7.52 1.49
C VAL A 67 -6.13 -6.44 0.73
N GLN A 68 -7.23 -6.80 0.06
CA GLN A 68 -8.15 -5.86 -0.57
C GLN A 68 -9.58 -6.29 -0.29
N VAL A 69 -10.45 -5.37 0.09
CA VAL A 69 -11.85 -5.68 0.42
C VAL A 69 -12.79 -4.70 -0.27
N ALA A 70 -13.80 -5.25 -0.96
CA ALA A 70 -14.93 -4.57 -1.55
C ALA A 70 -16.03 -5.59 -1.88
N ASP A 71 -17.24 -5.17 -2.22
CA ASP A 71 -18.34 -6.02 -2.72
C ASP A 71 -18.56 -7.31 -1.92
N ASN A 72 -18.34 -7.28 -0.59
CA ASN A 72 -18.37 -8.44 0.30
C ASN A 72 -17.36 -9.55 -0.05
N LEU A 73 -16.30 -9.22 -0.74
CA LEU A 73 -15.17 -10.11 -0.99
C LEU A 73 -13.89 -9.54 -0.39
N LEU A 74 -13.05 -10.44 0.14
CA LEU A 74 -11.69 -10.16 0.57
C LEU A 74 -10.73 -10.90 -0.36
N LEU A 75 -9.81 -10.17 -0.97
CA LEU A 75 -8.73 -10.70 -1.77
C LEU A 75 -7.44 -10.70 -0.95
N VAL A 76 -6.72 -11.83 -0.98
CA VAL A 76 -5.44 -12.01 -0.29
C VAL A 76 -4.42 -12.51 -1.29
N ASN A 77 -3.25 -11.89 -1.34
CA ASN A 77 -2.17 -12.34 -2.23
C ASN A 77 -1.47 -13.60 -1.68
N GLU A 78 -0.92 -14.39 -2.59
CA GLU A 78 0.07 -15.42 -2.30
C GLU A 78 1.30 -15.15 -3.15
N GLU A 79 2.45 -14.88 -2.50
CA GLU A 79 3.73 -14.62 -3.13
C GLU A 79 4.84 -15.38 -2.44
N ARG A 80 5.83 -15.84 -3.20
CA ARG A 80 7.04 -16.47 -2.67
C ARG A 80 7.70 -15.60 -1.62
N PHE A 81 7.96 -16.18 -0.46
CA PHE A 81 8.65 -15.50 0.61
C PHE A 81 10.15 -15.75 0.55
N ARG A 82 10.93 -14.71 0.23
CA ARG A 82 12.39 -14.75 0.17
C ARG A 82 12.92 -15.86 -0.77
N GLN A 83 13.86 -16.68 -0.29
CA GLN A 83 14.48 -17.78 -1.02
C GLN A 83 13.84 -19.14 -0.70
N ALA A 84 12.52 -19.17 -0.47
CA ALA A 84 11.81 -20.41 -0.20
C ALA A 84 12.03 -21.44 -1.32
N GLY A 85 12.22 -22.70 -0.94
CA GLY A 85 12.33 -23.81 -1.89
C GLY A 85 10.99 -24.18 -2.49
N ASP A 86 9.97 -24.33 -1.63
CA ASP A 86 8.58 -24.60 -2.01
C ASP A 86 7.70 -23.45 -1.56
N TRP A 87 6.79 -23.02 -2.42
CA TRP A 87 5.81 -21.97 -2.11
C TRP A 87 4.52 -22.16 -2.90
N VAL A 88 3.51 -21.38 -2.52
CA VAL A 88 2.25 -21.27 -3.24
C VAL A 88 2.14 -19.85 -3.80
N ALA A 89 1.81 -19.73 -5.08
CA ALA A 89 1.64 -18.44 -5.76
C ALA A 89 0.19 -18.25 -6.20
N GLY A 90 -0.34 -17.02 -6.10
CA GLY A 90 -1.66 -16.73 -6.61
C GLY A 90 -2.44 -15.65 -5.89
N LEU A 91 -3.74 -15.80 -5.92
CA LEU A 91 -4.73 -14.92 -5.33
C LEU A 91 -5.84 -15.76 -4.67
N VAL A 92 -6.14 -15.50 -3.41
CA VAL A 92 -7.22 -16.16 -2.67
C VAL A 92 -8.39 -15.21 -2.51
N VAL A 93 -9.61 -15.74 -2.66
CA VAL A 93 -10.86 -14.99 -2.51
C VAL A 93 -11.64 -15.54 -1.34
N TYR A 94 -12.06 -14.66 -0.45
CA TYR A 94 -12.95 -14.96 0.68
C TYR A 94 -14.26 -14.19 0.53
N ASP A 95 -15.36 -14.83 0.89
CA ASP A 95 -16.65 -14.18 1.15
C ASP A 95 -16.60 -13.53 2.54
N VAL A 96 -16.93 -12.25 2.62
CA VAL A 96 -16.95 -11.45 3.84
C VAL A 96 -18.30 -10.80 4.11
N ARG A 97 -19.40 -11.43 3.65
CA ARG A 97 -20.75 -11.02 4.05
C ARG A 97 -20.93 -11.06 5.57
N GLU A 98 -20.21 -11.96 6.23
CA GLU A 98 -19.97 -11.95 7.67
C GLU A 98 -18.51 -11.46 7.89
N PRO A 99 -18.28 -10.13 8.07
CA PRO A 99 -16.93 -9.55 8.00
C PRO A 99 -15.95 -10.13 9.02
N LEU A 100 -16.44 -10.54 10.19
CA LEU A 100 -15.61 -11.12 11.26
C LEU A 100 -15.36 -12.64 11.12
N ALA A 101 -15.98 -13.28 10.12
CA ALA A 101 -15.88 -14.72 9.86
C ALA A 101 -15.70 -15.04 8.37
N PRO A 102 -14.65 -14.54 7.70
CA PRO A 102 -14.42 -14.76 6.27
C PRO A 102 -14.40 -16.24 5.89
N GLN A 103 -15.04 -16.57 4.77
CA GLN A 103 -15.09 -17.92 4.24
C GLN A 103 -14.34 -17.98 2.91
N ARG A 104 -13.32 -18.84 2.81
CA ARG A 104 -12.61 -19.05 1.54
C ARG A 104 -13.54 -19.64 0.51
N ILE A 105 -13.69 -18.98 -0.66
CA ILE A 105 -14.58 -19.43 -1.74
C ILE A 105 -13.87 -19.70 -3.05
N GLY A 106 -12.71 -19.09 -3.28
CA GLY A 106 -11.99 -19.24 -4.54
C GLY A 106 -10.48 -19.04 -4.42
N ARG A 107 -9.76 -19.46 -5.46
CA ARG A 107 -8.32 -19.26 -5.59
C ARG A 107 -7.91 -19.28 -7.05
N LEU A 108 -7.13 -18.29 -7.46
CA LEU A 108 -6.32 -18.36 -8.68
C LEU A 108 -4.95 -18.90 -8.33
N ALA A 109 -4.55 -20.03 -8.91
CA ALA A 109 -3.19 -20.54 -8.79
C ALA A 109 -2.27 -19.80 -9.78
N GLY A 110 -1.17 -19.26 -9.30
CA GLY A 110 -0.10 -18.69 -10.10
C GLY A 110 0.98 -19.71 -10.47
N ASP A 111 1.78 -19.41 -11.46
CA ASP A 111 2.83 -20.28 -12.01
C ASP A 111 4.26 -19.71 -11.84
N GLY A 112 4.40 -18.58 -11.15
CA GLY A 112 5.67 -17.90 -10.88
C GLY A 112 5.88 -17.60 -9.41
N ASP A 113 6.52 -16.47 -9.09
CA ASP A 113 6.70 -16.06 -7.69
C ASP A 113 5.40 -15.56 -7.05
N GLY A 114 4.37 -15.22 -7.83
CA GLY A 114 3.03 -14.92 -7.33
C GLY A 114 2.64 -13.46 -7.40
N VAL A 115 1.54 -13.14 -6.67
CA VAL A 115 0.93 -11.81 -6.65
C VAL A 115 1.52 -10.99 -5.50
N HIS A 116 2.04 -9.81 -5.83
CA HIS A 116 2.68 -8.92 -4.86
C HIS A 116 1.73 -7.88 -4.29
N ARG A 117 1.24 -6.93 -5.10
CA ARG A 117 0.38 -5.83 -4.65
C ARG A 117 -0.94 -5.83 -5.42
N ILE A 118 -2.02 -6.18 -4.74
CA ILE A 118 -3.37 -6.12 -5.29
C ILE A 118 -3.90 -4.70 -5.14
N VAL A 119 -4.67 -4.25 -6.12
CA VAL A 119 -5.54 -3.07 -6.02
C VAL A 119 -6.92 -3.45 -6.54
N TRP A 120 -7.93 -3.25 -5.71
CA TRP A 120 -9.30 -3.52 -6.05
C TRP A 120 -10.25 -2.70 -5.19
N THR A 121 -11.17 -2.01 -5.83
CA THR A 121 -12.16 -1.16 -5.17
C THR A 121 -13.60 -1.62 -5.44
N GLY A 122 -13.75 -2.86 -5.90
CA GLY A 122 -15.01 -3.47 -6.30
C GLY A 122 -15.11 -3.68 -7.80
N GLY A 123 -16.21 -4.32 -8.21
CA GLY A 123 -16.50 -4.64 -9.59
C GLY A 123 -15.78 -5.89 -10.10
N ARG A 124 -15.88 -6.08 -11.41
CA ARG A 124 -15.45 -7.31 -12.07
C ARG A 124 -13.95 -7.55 -12.05
N TYR A 125 -13.12 -6.51 -12.15
CA TYR A 125 -11.69 -6.65 -12.35
C TYR A 125 -10.90 -6.11 -11.17
N ALA A 126 -10.03 -6.97 -10.61
CA ALA A 126 -8.91 -6.56 -9.78
C ALA A 126 -7.66 -6.43 -10.65
N HIS A 127 -6.70 -5.61 -10.24
CA HIS A 127 -5.39 -5.58 -10.86
C HIS A 127 -4.29 -5.68 -9.81
N ALA A 128 -3.11 -6.14 -10.21
CA ALA A 128 -2.00 -6.30 -9.29
C ALA A 128 -0.66 -6.24 -10.01
N SER A 129 0.39 -5.97 -9.24
CA SER A 129 1.73 -6.37 -9.65
C SER A 129 1.93 -7.84 -9.27
N PHE A 130 2.49 -8.62 -10.18
CA PHE A 130 2.74 -10.04 -9.98
C PHE A 130 3.93 -10.51 -10.83
N THR A 131 4.56 -11.61 -10.43
CA THR A 131 5.67 -12.23 -11.17
C THR A 131 5.21 -13.57 -11.73
N PRO A 132 4.77 -13.63 -13.00
CA PRO A 132 4.43 -14.90 -13.63
C PRO A 132 5.70 -15.69 -14.02
N ALA A 133 5.55 -16.97 -14.32
CA ALA A 133 6.66 -17.80 -14.79
C ALA A 133 7.35 -17.19 -16.02
N GLY A 134 8.66 -17.28 -16.05
CA GLY A 134 9.49 -16.73 -17.13
C GLY A 134 9.82 -15.25 -17.02
N HIS A 135 9.31 -14.54 -16.02
CA HIS A 135 9.64 -13.13 -15.75
C HIS A 135 10.60 -13.05 -14.54
N ALA A 136 11.59 -12.18 -14.66
CA ALA A 136 12.55 -11.94 -13.57
C ALA A 136 11.99 -11.00 -12.49
N ASP A 137 11.04 -10.14 -12.88
CA ASP A 137 10.44 -9.11 -12.04
C ASP A 137 8.94 -9.01 -12.26
N ARG A 138 8.30 -8.21 -11.40
CA ARG A 138 6.86 -7.99 -11.44
C ARG A 138 6.44 -7.21 -12.66
N ILE A 139 5.38 -7.68 -13.28
CA ILE A 139 4.61 -6.99 -14.31
C ILE A 139 3.23 -6.61 -13.76
N TRP A 140 2.44 -5.86 -14.51
CA TRP A 140 1.07 -5.54 -14.14
C TRP A 140 0.10 -6.56 -14.71
N GLY A 141 -0.84 -7.07 -13.90
CA GLY A 141 -1.85 -8.04 -14.28
C GLY A 141 -3.26 -7.59 -13.93
N VAL A 142 -4.23 -8.09 -14.67
CA VAL A 142 -5.66 -7.90 -14.45
C VAL A 142 -6.31 -9.25 -14.22
N PHE A 143 -7.14 -9.34 -13.19
CA PHE A 143 -7.81 -10.57 -12.77
C PHE A 143 -9.32 -10.39 -12.82
N ASP A 144 -10.01 -11.31 -13.51
CA ASP A 144 -11.46 -11.34 -13.66
C ASP A 144 -12.07 -12.07 -12.46
N LEU A 145 -12.91 -11.36 -11.72
CA LEU A 145 -13.66 -11.82 -10.56
C LEU A 145 -15.16 -12.01 -10.85
N SER A 146 -15.58 -12.09 -12.12
CA SER A 146 -16.99 -12.30 -12.48
C SER A 146 -17.58 -13.58 -11.87
N ASP A 147 -16.74 -14.60 -11.69
CA ASP A 147 -16.99 -15.74 -10.81
C ASP A 147 -15.90 -15.77 -9.73
N PRO A 148 -16.15 -15.24 -8.53
CA PRO A 148 -15.15 -15.17 -7.48
C PRO A 148 -14.73 -16.53 -6.93
N THR A 149 -15.46 -17.61 -7.26
CA THR A 149 -15.07 -18.98 -6.91
C THR A 149 -14.02 -19.56 -7.86
N GLN A 150 -13.90 -18.98 -9.07
CA GLN A 150 -12.96 -19.36 -10.12
C GLN A 150 -12.32 -18.12 -10.76
N PRO A 151 -11.59 -17.31 -9.98
CA PRO A 151 -10.90 -16.12 -10.50
C PRO A 151 -9.87 -16.54 -11.56
N ARG A 152 -9.67 -15.68 -12.56
CA ARG A 152 -8.73 -15.96 -13.65
C ARG A 152 -7.99 -14.73 -14.09
N GLU A 153 -6.79 -14.90 -14.63
CA GLU A 153 -6.07 -13.84 -15.31
C GLU A 153 -6.85 -13.42 -16.57
N ALA A 154 -7.08 -12.11 -16.72
CA ALA A 154 -7.76 -11.52 -17.86
C ALA A 154 -6.80 -10.82 -18.82
N ALA A 155 -5.76 -10.17 -18.30
CA ALA A 155 -4.75 -9.49 -19.07
C ALA A 155 -3.45 -9.32 -18.28
N ARG A 156 -2.37 -9.05 -19.00
CA ARG A 156 -1.09 -8.61 -18.43
C ARG A 156 -0.50 -7.49 -19.28
N TRP A 157 0.31 -6.67 -18.65
CA TRP A 157 1.03 -5.61 -19.29
C TRP A 157 2.42 -5.46 -18.65
N GLU A 158 3.42 -5.25 -19.46
CA GLU A 158 4.78 -4.92 -19.02
C GLU A 158 5.32 -3.74 -19.83
N LEU A 159 6.31 -3.06 -19.26
CA LEU A 159 6.95 -1.93 -19.91
C LEU A 159 7.87 -2.44 -21.04
N ASP A 160 7.49 -2.16 -22.28
CA ASP A 160 8.28 -2.50 -23.48
C ASP A 160 9.38 -1.44 -23.67
N GLU A 161 10.33 -1.40 -22.76
CA GLU A 161 11.53 -0.56 -22.82
C GLU A 161 12.72 -1.34 -22.29
N GLU A 162 13.88 -1.17 -22.92
CA GLU A 162 15.13 -1.78 -22.45
C GLU A 162 15.47 -1.30 -21.05
N GLN A 163 15.70 -2.25 -20.15
CA GLN A 163 16.12 -1.97 -18.80
C GLN A 163 17.63 -1.67 -18.78
N PRO A 164 18.06 -0.45 -18.41
CA PRO A 164 19.48 -0.12 -18.35
C PRO A 164 20.20 -0.99 -17.30
N PRO A 165 21.49 -1.29 -17.50
CA PRO A 165 22.29 -2.03 -16.52
C PRO A 165 22.23 -1.40 -15.12
N GLY A 166 22.00 -2.24 -14.11
CA GLY A 166 21.90 -1.81 -12.70
C GLY A 166 20.59 -1.13 -12.31
N ARG A 167 19.62 -1.00 -13.21
CA ARG A 167 18.26 -0.55 -12.92
C ARG A 167 17.33 -1.75 -12.81
N ARG A 168 16.28 -1.62 -11.99
CA ARG A 168 15.24 -2.63 -11.81
C ARG A 168 13.88 -2.07 -12.23
N TYR A 169 13.35 -2.56 -13.34
CA TYR A 169 12.03 -2.22 -13.83
C TYR A 169 11.02 -3.26 -13.33
N ALA A 170 10.22 -2.90 -12.35
CA ALA A 170 9.28 -3.80 -11.70
C ALA A 170 7.99 -3.05 -11.35
N ALA A 171 6.86 -3.54 -11.84
CA ALA A 171 5.55 -3.01 -11.46
C ALA A 171 5.34 -3.14 -9.95
N HIS A 172 4.72 -2.11 -9.34
CA HIS A 172 4.39 -2.18 -7.92
C HIS A 172 2.93 -1.78 -7.68
N HIS A 173 2.63 -0.51 -7.51
CA HIS A 173 1.32 -0.06 -7.06
C HIS A 173 0.70 0.88 -8.08
N ALA A 174 -0.45 0.49 -8.64
CA ALA A 174 -1.20 1.30 -9.58
C ALA A 174 -2.49 1.81 -8.94
N LEU A 175 -2.70 3.12 -8.88
CA LEU A 175 -3.97 3.71 -8.48
C LEU A 175 -4.61 4.38 -9.70
N LEU A 176 -5.95 4.35 -9.75
CA LEU A 176 -6.72 4.79 -10.92
C LEU A 176 -7.38 6.16 -10.66
N GLU A 177 -7.37 7.00 -11.68
CA GLU A 177 -8.26 8.16 -11.81
C GLU A 177 -8.99 8.08 -13.14
N GLY A 178 -10.30 7.85 -13.10
CA GLY A 178 -11.08 7.60 -14.31
C GLY A 178 -10.56 6.38 -15.09
N THR A 179 -10.13 6.60 -16.32
CA THR A 179 -9.57 5.56 -17.22
C THR A 179 -8.04 5.56 -17.24
N THR A 180 -7.39 6.26 -16.34
CA THR A 180 -5.93 6.29 -16.25
C THR A 180 -5.45 5.58 -15.00
N ALA A 181 -4.53 4.63 -15.15
CA ALA A 181 -3.78 4.04 -14.05
C ALA A 181 -2.40 4.69 -13.93
N TYR A 182 -2.06 5.14 -12.74
CA TYR A 182 -0.74 5.67 -12.39
C TYR A 182 0.03 4.59 -11.64
N LEU A 183 1.02 4.03 -12.30
CA LEU A 183 1.75 2.83 -11.87
C LEU A 183 3.17 3.20 -11.43
N GLY A 184 3.54 2.85 -10.21
CA GLY A 184 4.93 2.80 -9.77
C GLY A 184 5.65 1.63 -10.44
N TYR A 185 6.75 1.92 -11.15
CA TYR A 185 7.46 0.90 -11.93
C TYR A 185 8.95 0.81 -11.55
N GLY A 186 9.22 0.76 -10.26
CA GLY A 186 10.59 0.65 -9.74
C GLY A 186 11.49 1.78 -10.25
N ASP A 187 12.61 1.43 -10.88
CA ASP A 187 13.56 2.42 -11.40
C ASP A 187 13.15 3.01 -12.76
N ALA A 188 12.05 2.53 -13.36
CA ALA A 188 11.42 3.24 -14.49
C ALA A 188 10.56 4.42 -14.02
N ASN A 189 10.33 4.56 -12.73
CA ASN A 189 9.56 5.60 -12.05
C ASN A 189 8.05 5.55 -12.39
N LEU A 190 7.40 6.70 -12.66
CA LEU A 190 5.96 6.79 -12.87
C LEU A 190 5.58 6.46 -14.31
N VAL A 191 4.73 5.46 -14.48
CA VAL A 191 4.12 5.08 -15.77
C VAL A 191 2.62 5.33 -15.71
N ALA A 192 2.07 5.98 -16.74
CA ALA A 192 0.62 6.14 -16.90
C ALA A 192 0.12 5.20 -18.02
N LEU A 193 -0.97 4.48 -17.71
CA LEU A 193 -1.63 3.57 -18.63
C LEU A 193 -3.06 4.04 -18.91
N ASP A 194 -3.50 3.94 -20.16
CA ASP A 194 -4.93 3.93 -20.51
C ASP A 194 -5.50 2.55 -20.15
N VAL A 195 -6.47 2.55 -19.27
CA VAL A 195 -7.19 1.37 -18.77
C VAL A 195 -8.70 1.51 -18.97
N GLY A 196 -9.13 2.31 -19.94
CA GLY A 196 -10.52 2.38 -20.35
C GLY A 196 -11.07 1.00 -20.73
N ASP A 197 -10.22 0.13 -21.25
CA ASP A 197 -10.41 -1.32 -21.29
C ASP A 197 -9.31 -1.98 -20.46
N LEU A 198 -9.64 -2.45 -19.26
CA LEU A 198 -8.70 -3.12 -18.35
C LEU A 198 -8.10 -4.40 -18.97
N THR A 199 -8.75 -5.01 -19.95
CA THR A 199 -8.24 -6.20 -20.64
C THR A 199 -7.26 -5.88 -21.78
N ALA A 200 -7.08 -4.60 -22.11
CA ALA A 200 -6.17 -4.11 -23.16
C ALA A 200 -5.44 -2.83 -22.75
N PRO A 201 -4.70 -2.83 -21.64
CA PRO A 201 -4.01 -1.63 -21.12
C PRO A 201 -2.95 -1.13 -22.10
N LYS A 202 -2.81 0.19 -22.21
CA LYS A 202 -1.86 0.83 -23.14
C LYS A 202 -1.05 1.90 -22.41
N LYS A 203 0.27 1.94 -22.66
CA LYS A 203 1.10 3.03 -22.15
C LYS A 203 0.69 4.35 -22.78
N LEU A 204 0.41 5.35 -21.92
CA LEU A 204 0.18 6.73 -22.34
C LEU A 204 1.50 7.51 -22.35
N TRP A 205 2.23 7.47 -21.22
CA TRP A 205 3.49 8.17 -21.04
C TRP A 205 4.23 7.65 -19.79
N ARG A 206 5.45 8.10 -19.62
CA ARG A 206 6.29 7.86 -18.47
C ARG A 206 6.99 9.14 -18.05
N VAL A 207 7.14 9.39 -16.76
CA VAL A 207 7.98 10.45 -16.19
C VAL A 207 9.11 9.80 -15.41
N SER A 208 10.33 10.22 -15.67
CA SER A 208 11.54 9.68 -15.04
C SER A 208 12.29 10.78 -14.28
N TRP A 209 12.97 10.34 -13.22
CA TRP A 209 13.89 11.15 -12.41
C TRP A 209 15.06 10.30 -11.96
N ASP A 210 16.11 10.98 -11.43
CA ASP A 210 17.22 10.28 -10.81
C ASP A 210 16.80 9.62 -9.50
N GLY A 211 17.25 8.40 -9.27
CA GLY A 211 16.82 7.55 -8.18
C GLY A 211 16.03 6.36 -8.70
N GLY A 212 15.18 5.79 -7.89
CA GLY A 212 14.36 4.63 -8.23
C GLY A 212 13.61 4.09 -7.04
N GLY A 213 13.05 2.86 -7.19
CA GLY A 213 12.23 2.27 -6.15
C GLY A 213 10.81 2.88 -6.09
N THR A 214 10.33 3.43 -7.22
CA THR A 214 8.99 4.04 -7.28
C THR A 214 7.92 3.01 -6.95
N HIS A 215 7.13 3.35 -5.92
CA HIS A 215 6.30 2.41 -5.18
C HIS A 215 4.80 2.74 -5.34
N THR A 216 4.29 3.76 -4.65
CA THR A 216 2.88 4.15 -4.66
C THR A 216 2.69 5.43 -5.44
N CYS A 217 1.67 5.48 -6.31
CA CYS A 217 1.36 6.63 -7.14
C CYS A 217 -0.10 7.04 -6.91
N LEU A 218 -0.32 8.00 -5.98
CA LEU A 218 -1.64 8.47 -5.57
C LEU A 218 -2.10 9.66 -6.43
N PRO A 219 -3.10 9.53 -7.30
CA PRO A 219 -3.69 10.68 -7.97
C PRO A 219 -4.44 11.57 -6.98
N LEU A 220 -4.27 12.87 -7.12
CA LEU A 220 -5.08 13.87 -6.43
C LEU A 220 -6.25 14.26 -7.35
N GLU A 221 -7.38 13.60 -7.16
CA GLU A 221 -8.54 13.64 -8.06
C GLU A 221 -8.91 15.05 -8.51
N GLY A 222 -9.03 15.24 -9.82
CA GLY A 222 -9.40 16.52 -10.44
C GLY A 222 -8.32 17.61 -10.42
N ARG A 223 -7.12 17.34 -9.86
CA ARG A 223 -6.03 18.32 -9.79
C ARG A 223 -4.98 18.16 -10.88
N GLY A 224 -5.00 17.07 -11.62
CA GLY A 224 -3.94 16.75 -12.59
C GLY A 224 -2.57 16.55 -11.93
N LEU A 225 -2.56 16.09 -10.69
CA LEU A 225 -1.37 15.83 -9.88
C LEU A 225 -1.36 14.40 -9.36
N VAL A 226 -0.16 13.80 -9.27
CA VAL A 226 0.07 12.50 -8.66
C VAL A 226 1.16 12.64 -7.58
N VAL A 227 0.88 12.13 -6.38
CA VAL A 227 1.89 12.02 -5.31
C VAL A 227 2.53 10.65 -5.41
N VAL A 228 3.85 10.61 -5.45
CA VAL A 228 4.63 9.40 -5.72
C VAL A 228 5.66 9.16 -4.62
N THR A 229 5.67 7.97 -4.04
CA THR A 229 6.72 7.55 -3.10
C THR A 229 7.78 6.70 -3.81
N ASP A 230 9.05 6.90 -3.44
CA ASP A 230 10.13 5.97 -3.76
C ASP A 230 10.48 5.18 -2.49
N GLU A 231 10.29 3.85 -2.51
CA GLU A 231 10.51 3.00 -1.33
C GLU A 231 12.00 2.90 -0.97
N GLN A 232 12.31 3.04 0.31
CA GLN A 232 13.62 2.71 0.83
C GLN A 232 13.74 1.20 1.07
N MET A 233 14.71 0.57 0.39
CA MET A 233 14.97 -0.87 0.49
C MET A 233 16.21 -1.20 1.33
N THR A 234 17.00 -0.18 1.71
CA THR A 234 18.29 -0.34 2.41
C THR A 234 18.17 0.22 3.82
N ASP A 235 18.73 -0.49 4.79
CA ASP A 235 18.78 -0.06 6.18
C ASP A 235 20.04 0.80 6.45
N GLY A 236 19.91 1.70 7.43
CA GLY A 236 21.02 2.44 8.03
C GLY A 236 21.44 3.73 7.31
N PRO A 237 22.45 4.43 7.89
CA PRO A 237 22.76 5.82 7.56
C PRO A 237 23.41 6.04 6.18
N HIS A 238 23.84 4.97 5.51
CA HIS A 238 24.43 5.05 4.17
C HIS A 238 23.43 4.66 3.06
N ALA A 239 22.15 4.50 3.42
CA ALA A 239 21.11 4.21 2.45
C ALA A 239 20.91 5.39 1.49
N PRO A 240 20.64 5.15 0.20
CA PRO A 240 20.32 6.24 -0.73
C PRO A 240 19.06 6.97 -0.31
N GLU A 241 19.04 8.29 -0.48
CA GLU A 241 17.84 9.08 -0.17
C GLU A 241 16.67 8.67 -1.06
N ARG A 242 15.50 8.47 -0.43
CA ARG A 242 14.24 8.20 -1.10
C ARG A 242 13.24 9.28 -0.76
N LEU A 243 12.47 9.72 -1.75
CA LEU A 243 11.68 10.94 -1.66
C LEU A 243 10.21 10.69 -1.99
N VAL A 244 9.36 11.61 -1.54
CA VAL A 244 7.99 11.74 -2.01
C VAL A 244 7.92 12.90 -2.98
N ARG A 245 7.40 12.68 -4.18
CA ARG A 245 7.31 13.68 -5.24
C ARG A 245 5.88 14.02 -5.59
N ILE A 246 5.65 15.26 -6.02
CA ILE A 246 4.42 15.67 -6.69
C ILE A 246 4.73 15.80 -8.17
N VAL A 247 3.97 15.09 -9.00
CA VAL A 247 4.11 15.07 -10.46
C VAL A 247 2.89 15.73 -11.10
N ASP A 248 3.12 16.69 -11.99
CA ASP A 248 2.12 17.27 -12.89
C ASP A 248 1.92 16.31 -14.08
N VAL A 249 0.71 15.75 -14.21
CA VAL A 249 0.39 14.79 -15.27
C VAL A 249 0.29 15.44 -16.65
N HIS A 250 -0.10 16.71 -16.72
CA HIS A 250 -0.24 17.44 -17.99
C HIS A 250 1.13 17.89 -18.52
N GLY A 251 1.94 18.45 -17.62
CA GLY A 251 3.31 18.86 -17.92
C GLY A 251 4.30 17.69 -17.95
N ARG A 252 3.91 16.51 -17.46
CA ARG A 252 4.74 15.30 -17.35
C ARG A 252 6.08 15.56 -16.68
N ARG A 253 6.04 16.21 -15.54
CA ARG A 253 7.24 16.65 -14.82
C ARG A 253 7.02 16.65 -13.30
N VAL A 254 8.11 16.50 -12.56
CA VAL A 254 8.12 16.71 -11.12
C VAL A 254 7.92 18.21 -10.84
N VAL A 255 6.93 18.52 -10.00
CA VAL A 255 6.63 19.90 -9.55
C VAL A 255 7.47 20.23 -8.32
N SER A 256 7.48 19.30 -7.34
CA SER A 256 8.15 19.48 -6.06
C SER A 256 8.44 18.13 -5.39
N VAL A 257 9.17 18.21 -4.29
CA VAL A 257 9.43 17.12 -3.37
C VAL A 257 8.85 17.52 -2.01
N LEU A 258 8.17 16.58 -1.34
CA LEU A 258 7.73 16.81 0.03
C LEU A 258 8.96 16.90 0.95
N PRO A 259 8.99 17.84 1.91
CA PRO A 259 10.10 17.93 2.85
C PRO A 259 10.26 16.61 3.62
N PRO A 260 11.48 16.05 3.72
CA PRO A 260 11.69 14.84 4.52
C PRO A 260 11.43 15.13 6.00
N PRO A 261 11.05 14.11 6.80
CA PRO A 261 10.87 14.25 8.24
C PRO A 261 12.09 14.86 8.93
N ARG A 262 11.87 15.85 9.79
CA ARG A 262 12.93 16.50 10.58
C ARG A 262 13.34 15.61 11.74
N GLY A 263 14.65 15.51 12.00
CA GLY A 263 15.25 14.71 13.05
C GLY A 263 16.41 13.89 12.51
N ASP A 264 16.97 13.07 13.34
CA ASP A 264 18.14 12.22 13.08
C ASP A 264 17.76 10.79 12.64
N PHE A 265 16.55 10.62 12.13
CA PHE A 265 16.03 9.31 11.67
C PHE A 265 16.94 8.61 10.64
N ALA A 266 17.58 9.37 9.76
CA ALA A 266 18.50 8.84 8.75
C ALA A 266 19.79 8.25 9.33
N GLU A 267 20.17 8.66 10.55
CA GLU A 267 21.35 8.19 11.26
C GLU A 267 21.10 6.89 12.05
N LEU A 268 19.84 6.49 12.17
CA LEU A 268 19.45 5.27 12.87
C LEU A 268 19.74 4.02 12.03
N PRO A 269 19.95 2.86 12.67
CA PRO A 269 20.26 1.61 11.94
C PRO A 269 19.11 1.03 11.11
N ALA A 270 17.87 1.48 11.34
CA ALA A 270 16.67 1.04 10.62
C ALA A 270 16.47 1.78 9.29
N ARG A 271 15.47 1.40 8.50
CA ARG A 271 15.13 2.11 7.26
C ARG A 271 14.59 3.50 7.56
N PHE A 272 15.10 4.48 6.83
CA PHE A 272 14.55 5.82 6.77
C PHE A 272 14.14 6.15 5.34
N GLY A 273 12.87 6.41 5.13
CA GLY A 273 12.32 6.77 3.82
C GLY A 273 10.81 6.53 3.74
N PRO A 274 10.16 7.10 2.70
CA PRO A 274 8.73 6.90 2.48
C PRO A 274 8.44 5.48 2.02
N HIS A 275 7.20 5.04 2.27
CA HIS A 275 6.70 3.75 1.80
C HIS A 275 5.31 3.87 1.19
N ASN A 276 4.24 3.72 1.97
CA ASN A 276 2.88 3.77 1.47
C ASN A 276 2.21 5.13 1.70
N LEU A 277 1.26 5.43 0.82
CA LEU A 277 0.31 6.52 0.93
C LEU A 277 -1.06 5.96 1.32
N HIS A 278 -1.83 6.71 2.11
CA HIS A 278 -3.24 6.39 2.27
C HIS A 278 -3.96 6.52 0.93
N GLU A 279 -4.65 5.45 0.54
CA GLU A 279 -5.45 5.43 -0.68
C GLU A 279 -6.80 6.14 -0.42
N ASN A 280 -7.18 7.09 -1.26
CA ASN A 280 -8.47 7.78 -1.20
C ASN A 280 -9.62 6.85 -1.64
N ARG A 281 -10.02 5.91 -0.79
CA ARG A 281 -11.03 4.90 -1.08
C ARG A 281 -12.43 5.34 -0.63
N ALA A 282 -13.46 4.78 -1.23
CA ALA A 282 -14.82 4.91 -0.70
C ALA A 282 -14.89 4.30 0.72
N GLY A 283 -15.54 5.01 1.65
CA GLY A 283 -15.64 4.61 3.06
C GLY A 283 -14.36 4.83 3.88
N SER A 284 -13.40 5.59 3.34
CA SER A 284 -12.24 6.07 4.08
C SER A 284 -12.13 7.60 3.98
N TYR A 285 -11.23 8.19 4.76
CA TYR A 285 -10.91 9.61 4.61
C TYR A 285 -10.42 9.88 3.18
N ARG A 286 -10.97 10.91 2.54
CA ARG A 286 -10.59 11.32 1.19
C ARG A 286 -10.20 12.78 1.17
N SER A 287 -9.07 13.08 0.57
CA SER A 287 -8.61 14.45 0.39
C SER A 287 -7.70 14.58 -0.82
N THR A 288 -7.84 15.67 -1.56
CA THR A 288 -6.89 16.06 -2.61
C THR A 288 -5.89 17.11 -2.13
N SER A 289 -5.98 17.49 -0.85
CA SER A 289 -5.13 18.53 -0.24
C SER A 289 -4.31 18.06 0.94
N LEU A 290 -4.66 16.94 1.56
CA LEU A 290 -3.87 16.30 2.61
C LEU A 290 -3.44 14.91 2.18
N VAL A 291 -2.18 14.57 2.42
CA VAL A 291 -1.58 13.28 2.07
C VAL A 291 -0.96 12.66 3.32
N PHE A 292 -1.34 11.41 3.60
CA PHE A 292 -0.79 10.62 4.69
C PHE A 292 0.25 9.65 4.14
N VAL A 293 1.43 9.61 4.75
CA VAL A 293 2.57 8.82 4.29
C VAL A 293 3.15 8.04 5.47
N THR A 294 3.37 6.73 5.31
CA THR A 294 4.23 5.98 6.22
C THR A 294 5.69 6.20 5.82
N TYR A 295 6.54 6.42 6.82
CA TYR A 295 7.95 6.81 6.61
C TYR A 295 8.88 5.92 7.45
N PHE A 296 8.70 4.62 7.41
CA PHE A 296 9.43 3.59 8.18
C PHE A 296 9.75 4.02 9.61
N ASN A 297 11.04 4.22 9.96
CA ASN A 297 11.45 4.59 11.32
C ASN A 297 11.03 6.01 11.74
N ALA A 298 10.66 6.86 10.79
CA ALA A 298 10.10 8.18 11.06
C ALA A 298 8.58 8.18 11.23
N GLY A 299 7.91 7.03 11.16
CA GLY A 299 6.50 6.88 11.54
C GLY A 299 5.51 7.36 10.47
N LEU A 300 4.38 7.91 10.93
CA LEU A 300 3.32 8.50 10.11
C LEU A 300 3.58 10.00 9.92
N ARG A 301 3.40 10.48 8.69
CA ARG A 301 3.51 11.90 8.31
C ARG A 301 2.26 12.35 7.57
N VAL A 302 1.82 13.57 7.82
CA VAL A 302 0.71 14.21 7.09
C VAL A 302 1.20 15.50 6.46
N TYR A 303 0.96 15.65 5.17
CA TYR A 303 1.38 16.81 4.40
C TYR A 303 0.18 17.56 3.82
N ASP A 304 0.22 18.89 3.93
CA ASP A 304 -0.66 19.78 3.17
C ASP A 304 -0.01 20.03 1.79
N VAL A 305 -0.73 19.65 0.74
CA VAL A 305 -0.30 19.75 -0.65
C VAL A 305 -1.20 20.67 -1.49
N ARG A 306 -1.94 21.57 -0.84
CA ARG A 306 -2.76 22.58 -1.56
C ARG A 306 -1.93 23.40 -2.52
N ASP A 307 -0.81 23.93 -2.03
CA ASP A 307 0.23 24.49 -2.89
C ASP A 307 1.21 23.38 -3.28
N ALA A 308 0.97 22.77 -4.43
CA ALA A 308 1.80 21.66 -4.91
C ALA A 308 3.28 22.05 -5.12
N ALA A 309 3.60 23.34 -5.25
CA ALA A 309 4.97 23.82 -5.38
C ALA A 309 5.66 23.99 -4.00
N ARG A 310 4.90 24.07 -2.92
CA ARG A 310 5.38 24.29 -1.55
C ARG A 310 4.61 23.41 -0.56
N PRO A 311 4.75 22.08 -0.64
CA PRO A 311 4.11 21.17 0.32
C PRO A 311 4.70 21.36 1.72
N GLU A 312 3.86 21.20 2.77
CA GLU A 312 4.25 21.39 4.16
C GLU A 312 3.85 20.18 5.01
N GLU A 313 4.75 19.70 5.88
CA GLU A 313 4.40 18.71 6.92
C GLU A 313 3.54 19.41 7.98
N VAL A 314 2.33 18.90 8.22
CA VAL A 314 1.37 19.50 9.16
C VAL A 314 1.15 18.66 10.40
N ALA A 315 1.38 17.34 10.34
CA ALA A 315 1.30 16.46 11.49
C ALA A 315 2.21 15.26 11.35
N SER A 316 2.56 14.67 12.50
CA SER A 316 3.36 13.44 12.56
C SER A 316 3.06 12.62 13.80
N TRP A 317 3.40 11.33 13.72
CA TRP A 317 3.43 10.41 14.86
C TRP A 317 4.52 9.35 14.62
N VAL A 318 5.25 9.01 15.66
CA VAL A 318 6.29 7.98 15.64
C VAL A 318 6.03 7.02 16.80
N PRO A 319 6.05 5.68 16.57
CA PRO A 319 5.95 4.72 17.66
C PRO A 319 7.08 4.91 18.68
N GLU A 320 6.78 4.75 19.97
CA GLU A 320 7.78 4.85 21.06
C GLU A 320 8.72 3.65 21.14
N GLN A 321 8.41 2.56 20.44
CA GLN A 321 9.25 1.35 20.41
C GLN A 321 10.62 1.62 19.77
N GLU A 322 11.62 0.82 20.12
CA GLU A 322 12.93 0.87 19.49
C GLU A 322 12.88 0.34 18.05
N GLY A 323 13.44 1.12 17.11
CA GLY A 323 13.55 0.74 15.70
C GLY A 323 12.23 0.52 14.97
N PRO A 324 11.23 1.41 15.10
CA PRO A 324 9.94 1.24 14.44
C PRO A 324 10.11 1.17 12.92
N GLN A 325 9.20 0.45 12.27
CA GLN A 325 9.15 0.32 10.81
C GLN A 325 7.70 0.43 10.35
N THR A 326 7.11 1.65 10.46
CA THR A 326 5.73 1.88 10.01
C THR A 326 5.59 1.53 8.53
N ASN A 327 4.60 0.71 8.22
CA ASN A 327 4.53 0.08 6.90
C ASN A 327 3.36 0.54 6.05
N ASP A 328 2.15 0.41 6.55
CA ASP A 328 0.92 0.75 5.83
C ASP A 328 -0.08 1.41 6.76
N LEU A 329 -1.12 2.02 6.20
CA LEU A 329 -2.09 2.78 6.96
C LEU A 329 -3.48 2.75 6.31
N TYR A 330 -4.50 2.90 7.15
CA TYR A 330 -5.87 3.16 6.75
C TYR A 330 -6.42 4.32 7.57
N VAL A 331 -6.94 5.34 6.91
CA VAL A 331 -7.54 6.50 7.58
C VAL A 331 -9.06 6.41 7.47
N GLU A 332 -9.76 6.35 8.60
CA GLU A 332 -11.22 6.35 8.66
C GLU A 332 -11.77 7.73 8.29
N GLU A 333 -13.04 7.79 7.87
CA GLU A 333 -13.72 9.05 7.49
C GLU A 333 -13.63 10.14 8.56
N ASN A 334 -13.60 9.77 9.83
CA ASN A 334 -13.45 10.69 10.96
C ASN A 334 -11.99 11.14 11.23
N GLY A 335 -11.03 10.68 10.44
CA GLY A 335 -9.61 11.02 10.59
C GLY A 335 -8.82 10.09 11.50
N ARG A 336 -9.45 9.08 12.14
CA ARG A 336 -8.74 8.05 12.90
C ARG A 336 -7.85 7.23 11.99
N VAL A 337 -6.64 6.89 12.44
CA VAL A 337 -5.67 6.16 11.64
C VAL A 337 -5.36 4.80 12.27
N TRP A 338 -5.48 3.76 11.46
CA TRP A 338 -4.87 2.46 11.75
C TRP A 338 -3.56 2.38 11.00
N VAL A 339 -2.48 2.05 11.70
CA VAL A 339 -1.13 1.96 11.12
C VAL A 339 -0.42 0.71 11.60
N THR A 340 0.23 -0.01 10.67
CA THR A 340 1.00 -1.21 10.95
C THR A 340 2.48 -0.93 11.06
N ASP A 341 3.16 -1.70 11.90
CA ASP A 341 4.61 -1.86 11.90
C ASP A 341 4.96 -3.25 11.37
N ARG A 342 5.99 -3.35 10.51
CA ARG A 342 6.26 -4.56 9.74
C ARG A 342 7.13 -5.60 10.43
N PHE A 343 7.66 -5.33 11.63
CA PHE A 343 8.55 -6.27 12.30
C PHE A 343 8.12 -6.62 13.71
N THR A 344 7.93 -5.64 14.58
CA THR A 344 7.71 -5.90 16.01
C THR A 344 6.55 -5.12 16.61
N GLY A 345 6.12 -4.04 15.97
CA GLY A 345 5.11 -3.13 16.53
C GLY A 345 3.67 -3.57 16.33
N GLY A 346 3.39 -4.42 15.36
CA GLY A 346 2.03 -4.89 15.11
C GLY A 346 1.10 -3.81 14.53
N LEU A 347 0.06 -3.42 15.29
CA LEU A 347 -1.00 -2.51 14.85
C LEU A 347 -1.29 -1.45 15.91
N TYR A 348 -1.32 -0.20 15.49
CA TYR A 348 -1.71 0.96 16.30
C TYR A 348 -3.01 1.57 15.79
N CYS A 349 -3.84 2.06 16.71
CA CYS A 349 -4.99 2.92 16.43
C CYS A 349 -4.68 4.31 16.98
N LEU A 350 -4.78 5.33 16.13
CA LEU A 350 -4.41 6.71 16.43
C LEU A 350 -5.63 7.62 16.25
N GLU A 351 -5.85 8.54 17.20
CA GLU A 351 -6.85 9.60 17.09
C GLU A 351 -6.13 10.93 16.82
N PRO A 352 -6.59 11.74 15.85
CA PRO A 352 -6.03 13.08 15.65
C PRO A 352 -6.34 13.95 16.86
N GLU A 353 -5.35 14.72 17.33
CA GLU A 353 -5.60 15.74 18.34
C GLU A 353 -6.51 16.85 17.80
N PRO A 354 -7.21 17.62 18.67
CA PRO A 354 -8.30 18.51 18.25
C PRO A 354 -7.96 19.45 17.09
N GLU A 355 -6.80 20.09 17.12
CA GLU A 355 -6.37 20.99 16.04
C GLU A 355 -6.19 20.26 14.71
N LEU A 356 -5.68 19.03 14.74
CA LEU A 356 -5.54 18.17 13.55
C LEU A 356 -6.91 17.68 13.09
N ALA A 357 -7.79 17.29 14.00
CA ALA A 357 -9.15 16.85 13.67
C ALA A 357 -9.94 17.95 12.93
N ASP A 358 -9.83 19.20 13.39
CA ASP A 358 -10.43 20.36 12.73
C ASP A 358 -9.87 20.56 11.31
N LEU A 359 -8.54 20.42 11.14
CA LEU A 359 -7.90 20.50 9.84
C LEU A 359 -8.38 19.39 8.91
N LEU A 360 -8.45 18.14 9.38
CA LEU A 360 -8.90 16.99 8.60
C LEU A 360 -10.36 17.19 8.15
N ALA A 361 -11.25 17.57 9.05
CA ALA A 361 -12.65 17.85 8.73
C ALA A 361 -12.80 18.97 7.68
N ALA A 362 -11.98 20.02 7.76
CA ALA A 362 -11.99 21.12 6.79
C ALA A 362 -11.41 20.74 5.40
N ARG A 363 -10.76 19.58 5.26
CA ARG A 363 -10.07 19.12 4.05
C ARG A 363 -10.63 17.82 3.46
N GLN A 364 -11.60 17.22 4.10
CA GLN A 364 -12.29 16.03 3.61
C GLN A 364 -13.15 16.36 2.38
N GLN A 365 -13.21 15.41 1.43
CA GLN A 365 -14.07 15.47 0.22
C GLN A 365 -15.32 14.63 0.37
#